data_5bdf462ae9d4236aaf2f3f3778f239dd
#
_entry.id   5bdf462ae9d4236aaf2f3f3778f239dd
#
_cell.length_a   1.000
_cell.length_b   1.000
_cell.length_c   1.000
_cell.angle_alpha   90.00
_cell.angle_beta   90.00
_cell.angle_gamma   90.00
#
_symmetry.space_group_name_H-M   'P 1'
#
loop_
_entity.id
_entity.type
_entity.pdbx_description
1 polymer ?
#
loop_
_entity_poly.entity_id
_entity_poly.type
_entity_poly.pdbx_seq_one_letter_code
_entity_poly.pdbx_strand_id
1 'polypeptide(L)'
;MFSTDGLVDIDNGIVSRDIFVSPEVFQRELDTLFTRAWLFVGHESQVANPGDFFTSRMGEESVILCRDKAGAVHVFLNSCRHRGMKVCRYDEGTTTLFTCPYHNWAYGLDGRLMGVPQFKQLYEGTLDKADWPLVEVPNLAR
;
A
#
# COMPACT_ATOMS: atom_id res chain seq x y z
N MET A 1 -23.50 13.19 16.30
CA MET A 1 -23.75 13.01 14.85
C MET A 1 -22.92 14.07 14.14
N PHE A 2 -21.97 13.69 13.29
CA PHE A 2 -21.18 14.65 12.53
C PHE A 2 -22.11 15.36 11.53
N SER A 3 -22.15 16.69 11.56
CA SER A 3 -22.87 17.51 10.60
C SER A 3 -21.89 18.16 9.62
N THR A 4 -22.26 18.22 8.36
CA THR A 4 -21.55 19.01 7.34
C THR A 4 -22.10 20.43 7.24
N ASP A 5 -23.07 20.77 8.11
CA ASP A 5 -23.68 22.09 8.12
C ASP A 5 -22.61 23.16 8.39
N GLY A 6 -22.58 24.18 7.55
CA GLY A 6 -21.60 25.26 7.61
C GLY A 6 -20.22 24.95 6.98
N LEU A 7 -19.96 23.71 6.53
CA LEU A 7 -18.73 23.39 5.81
C LEU A 7 -18.81 23.76 4.33
N VAL A 8 -20.00 23.70 3.74
CA VAL A 8 -20.23 24.04 2.34
C VAL A 8 -21.50 24.89 2.22
N ASP A 9 -21.37 26.06 1.63
CA ASP A 9 -22.47 26.96 1.27
C ASP A 9 -22.62 26.92 -0.26
N ILE A 10 -23.55 26.10 -0.71
CA ILE A 10 -23.78 25.86 -2.15
C ILE A 10 -24.33 27.12 -2.82
N ASP A 11 -25.16 27.88 -2.12
CA ASP A 11 -25.84 29.04 -2.69
C ASP A 11 -24.88 30.19 -2.99
N ASN A 12 -23.85 30.33 -2.15
CA ASN A 12 -22.82 31.37 -2.31
C ASN A 12 -21.50 30.83 -2.88
N GLY A 13 -21.40 29.50 -3.14
CA GLY A 13 -20.19 28.87 -3.67
C GLY A 13 -19.00 28.92 -2.72
N ILE A 14 -19.24 28.91 -1.40
CA ILE A 14 -18.24 29.04 -0.36
C ILE A 14 -18.00 27.68 0.29
N VAL A 15 -16.72 27.32 0.49
CA VAL A 15 -16.28 26.15 1.23
C VAL A 15 -15.48 26.60 2.46
N SER A 16 -15.87 26.15 3.65
CA SER A 16 -15.10 26.42 4.87
C SER A 16 -13.72 25.79 4.78
N ARG A 17 -12.73 26.54 5.26
CA ARG A 17 -11.36 26.01 5.42
C ARG A 17 -11.31 24.77 6.31
N ASP A 18 -12.25 24.63 7.24
CA ASP A 18 -12.28 23.51 8.20
C ASP A 18 -12.40 22.16 7.49
N ILE A 19 -13.00 22.10 6.29
CA ILE A 19 -13.06 20.86 5.50
C ILE A 19 -11.67 20.31 5.16
N PHE A 20 -10.64 21.15 5.10
CA PHE A 20 -9.27 20.78 4.74
C PHE A 20 -8.33 20.62 5.93
N VAL A 21 -8.69 21.13 7.12
CA VAL A 21 -7.77 21.21 8.27
C VAL A 21 -8.33 20.57 9.54
N SER A 22 -9.63 20.24 9.62
CA SER A 22 -10.21 19.63 10.81
C SER A 22 -9.81 18.15 10.91
N PRO A 23 -9.18 17.72 12.04
CA PRO A 23 -8.91 16.31 12.29
C PRO A 23 -10.18 15.45 12.33
N GLU A 24 -11.30 16.02 12.80
CA GLU A 24 -12.57 15.30 12.89
C GLU A 24 -13.17 15.03 11.49
N VAL A 25 -13.07 15.99 10.57
CA VAL A 25 -13.46 15.80 9.16
C VAL A 25 -12.59 14.73 8.54
N PHE A 26 -11.27 14.81 8.68
CA PHE A 26 -10.33 13.84 8.15
C PHE A 26 -10.59 12.42 8.68
N GLN A 27 -10.81 12.28 9.99
CA GLN A 27 -11.15 10.97 10.57
C GLN A 27 -12.46 10.42 9.97
N ARG A 28 -13.43 11.29 9.74
CA ARG A 28 -14.69 10.90 9.11
C ARG A 28 -14.50 10.45 7.66
N GLU A 29 -13.64 11.12 6.92
CA GLU A 29 -13.27 10.73 5.55
C GLU A 29 -12.56 9.37 5.55
N LEU A 30 -11.63 9.13 6.47
CA LEU A 30 -10.99 7.81 6.63
C LEU A 30 -12.04 6.70 6.85
N ASP A 31 -13.00 6.93 7.74
CA ASP A 31 -13.99 5.91 8.13
C ASP A 31 -15.04 5.64 7.03
N THR A 32 -15.37 6.65 6.23
CA THR A 32 -16.56 6.57 5.36
C THR A 32 -16.29 6.76 3.88
N LEU A 33 -15.25 7.47 3.50
CA LEU A 33 -14.92 7.77 2.11
C LEU A 33 -13.76 6.89 1.62
N PHE A 34 -12.60 6.99 2.27
CA PHE A 34 -11.39 6.32 1.80
C PHE A 34 -11.45 4.79 1.90
N THR A 35 -12.29 4.26 2.78
CA THR A 35 -12.56 2.81 2.87
C THR A 35 -13.54 2.29 1.81
N ARG A 36 -14.16 3.15 1.02
CA ARG A 36 -15.22 2.78 0.06
C ARG A 36 -15.01 3.31 -1.35
N ALA A 37 -14.07 4.22 -1.53
CA ALA A 37 -13.77 4.84 -2.82
C ALA A 37 -12.54 4.19 -3.46
N TRP A 38 -12.47 4.28 -4.78
CA TRP A 38 -11.23 4.05 -5.51
C TRP A 38 -10.28 5.22 -5.24
N LEU A 39 -9.09 4.90 -4.75
CA LEU A 39 -8.06 5.89 -4.43
C LEU A 39 -6.97 5.86 -5.49
N PHE A 40 -6.54 7.04 -5.92
CA PHE A 40 -5.38 7.16 -6.80
C PHE A 40 -4.11 6.89 -5.99
N VAL A 41 -3.36 5.87 -6.37
CA VAL A 41 -2.09 5.48 -5.71
C VAL A 41 -0.87 5.78 -6.55
N GLY A 42 -1.03 5.91 -7.87
CA GLY A 42 0.05 6.21 -8.81
C GLY A 42 -0.38 5.96 -10.25
N HIS A 43 0.49 6.33 -11.20
CA HIS A 43 0.29 6.07 -12.62
C HIS A 43 1.28 5.00 -13.10
N GLU A 44 0.89 4.15 -14.03
CA GLU A 44 1.71 3.02 -14.50
C GLU A 44 3.04 3.46 -15.15
N SER A 45 3.14 4.70 -15.63
CA SER A 45 4.39 5.25 -16.14
C SER A 45 5.47 5.44 -15.07
N GLN A 46 5.10 5.45 -13.79
CA GLN A 46 6.05 5.50 -12.67
C GLN A 46 6.73 4.15 -12.43
N VAL A 47 6.17 3.08 -13.01
CA VAL A 47 6.71 1.71 -12.97
C VAL A 47 6.77 1.18 -14.41
N ALA A 48 7.46 1.89 -15.29
CA ALA A 48 7.45 1.64 -16.74
C ALA A 48 8.09 0.29 -17.12
N ASN A 49 9.11 -0.16 -16.38
CA ASN A 49 9.88 -1.35 -16.69
C ASN A 49 9.67 -2.44 -15.63
N PRO A 50 9.83 -3.73 -15.98
CA PRO A 50 9.86 -4.81 -15.00
C PRO A 50 10.90 -4.57 -13.91
N GLY A 51 10.48 -4.64 -12.66
CA GLY A 51 11.30 -4.36 -11.50
C GLY A 51 11.12 -2.97 -10.91
N ASP A 52 10.57 -2.03 -11.66
CA ASP A 52 10.31 -0.68 -11.17
C ASP A 52 9.26 -0.73 -10.05
N PHE A 53 9.46 0.10 -9.05
CA PHE A 53 8.53 0.29 -7.96
C PHE A 53 8.45 1.77 -7.54
N PHE A 54 7.31 2.10 -6.95
CA PHE A 54 7.02 3.41 -6.38
C PHE A 54 6.20 3.20 -5.09
N THR A 55 6.52 3.92 -4.02
CA THR A 55 5.74 3.87 -2.77
C THR A 55 4.76 5.03 -2.71
N SER A 56 3.55 4.76 -2.26
CA SER A 56 2.48 5.73 -2.13
C SER A 56 1.72 5.53 -0.83
N ARG A 57 0.65 6.28 -0.67
CA ARG A 57 -0.25 6.15 0.47
C ARG A 57 -1.69 5.98 -0.01
N MET A 58 -2.44 5.19 0.73
CA MET A 58 -3.87 4.97 0.57
C MET A 58 -4.52 5.27 1.92
N GLY A 59 -4.99 6.51 2.09
CA GLY A 59 -5.29 7.02 3.42
C GLY A 59 -4.04 7.04 4.30
N GLU A 60 -4.06 6.36 5.43
CA GLU A 60 -2.91 6.22 6.32
C GLU A 60 -2.00 5.04 5.97
N GLU A 61 -2.47 4.11 5.14
CA GLU A 61 -1.72 2.91 4.76
C GLU A 61 -0.64 3.21 3.72
N SER A 62 0.56 2.71 3.96
CA SER A 62 1.64 2.74 2.97
C SER A 62 1.46 1.60 1.98
N VAL A 63 1.58 1.88 0.69
CA VAL A 63 1.48 0.89 -0.38
C VAL A 63 2.71 0.92 -1.29
N ILE A 64 2.95 -0.20 -1.97
CA ILE A 64 3.99 -0.36 -3.00
C ILE A 64 3.27 -0.64 -4.31
N LEU A 65 3.43 0.26 -5.29
CA LEU A 65 3.09 0.03 -6.68
C LEU A 65 4.33 -0.54 -7.36
N CYS A 66 4.22 -1.66 -8.08
CA CYS A 66 5.36 -2.23 -8.78
C CYS A 66 4.94 -2.96 -10.06
N ARG A 67 5.90 -3.15 -10.97
CA ARG A 67 5.73 -3.97 -12.16
C ARG A 67 6.55 -5.25 -12.01
N ASP A 68 5.90 -6.38 -12.13
CA ASP A 68 6.56 -7.68 -12.07
C ASP A 68 7.34 -8.00 -13.36
N LYS A 69 8.02 -9.16 -13.35
CA LYS A 69 8.82 -9.63 -14.51
C LYS A 69 7.96 -9.99 -15.72
N ALA A 70 6.68 -10.31 -15.51
CA ALA A 70 5.74 -10.63 -16.59
C ALA A 70 5.10 -9.37 -17.19
N GLY A 71 5.36 -8.18 -16.59
CA GLY A 71 4.81 -6.90 -17.00
C GLY A 71 3.51 -6.52 -16.30
N ALA A 72 3.00 -7.35 -15.39
CA ALA A 72 1.81 -7.04 -14.61
C ALA A 72 2.10 -5.98 -13.54
N VAL A 73 1.14 -5.09 -13.33
CA VAL A 73 1.21 -4.05 -12.29
C VAL A 73 0.47 -4.54 -11.06
N HIS A 74 1.13 -4.43 -9.92
CA HIS A 74 0.61 -4.83 -8.61
C HIS A 74 0.65 -3.67 -7.63
N VAL A 75 -0.29 -3.68 -6.70
CA VAL A 75 -0.28 -2.80 -5.53
C VAL A 75 -0.32 -3.65 -4.27
N PHE A 76 0.66 -3.51 -3.40
CA PHE A 76 0.70 -4.26 -2.13
C PHE A 76 0.68 -3.32 -0.94
N LEU A 77 0.10 -3.74 0.17
CA LEU A 77 0.36 -3.10 1.45
C LEU A 77 1.86 -3.19 1.76
N ASN A 78 2.48 -2.07 2.06
CA ASN A 78 3.90 -2.00 2.42
C ASN A 78 4.12 -2.48 3.86
N SER A 79 3.70 -3.71 4.15
CA SER A 79 3.70 -4.29 5.48
C SER A 79 4.14 -5.75 5.41
N CYS A 80 5.25 -6.08 6.08
CA CYS A 80 5.76 -7.43 6.15
C CYS A 80 4.80 -8.35 6.91
N ARG A 81 4.46 -9.48 6.31
CA ARG A 81 3.54 -10.47 6.88
C ARG A 81 4.02 -11.07 8.20
N HIS A 82 5.33 -10.97 8.49
CA HIS A 82 5.90 -11.46 9.73
C HIS A 82 5.49 -10.60 10.94
N ARG A 83 5.80 -9.29 10.94
CA ARG A 83 5.58 -8.37 12.08
C ARG A 83 5.26 -6.93 11.64
N GLY A 84 4.64 -6.72 10.50
CA GLY A 84 4.14 -5.41 10.09
C GLY A 84 5.17 -4.35 9.72
N MET A 85 6.49 -4.66 9.74
CA MET A 85 7.51 -3.70 9.35
C MET A 85 7.37 -3.30 7.89
N LYS A 86 7.57 -2.02 7.55
CA LYS A 86 7.65 -1.58 6.15
C LYS A 86 8.69 -2.39 5.39
N VAL A 87 8.28 -3.04 4.31
CA VAL A 87 9.14 -3.88 3.47
C VAL A 87 10.03 -3.01 2.60
N CYS A 88 9.45 -1.98 1.96
CA CYS A 88 10.14 -1.00 1.16
C CYS A 88 10.19 0.35 1.90
N ARG A 89 11.40 0.95 2.00
CA ARG A 89 11.63 2.25 2.66
C ARG A 89 12.07 3.34 1.69
N TYR A 90 12.17 3.02 0.42
CA TYR A 90 12.53 3.95 -0.64
C TYR A 90 11.26 4.43 -1.34
N ASP A 91 11.27 5.66 -1.82
CA ASP A 91 10.12 6.25 -2.50
C ASP A 91 9.90 5.61 -3.87
N GLU A 92 10.99 5.35 -4.60
CA GLU A 92 10.97 4.71 -5.92
C GLU A 92 12.29 4.00 -6.20
N GLY A 93 12.31 3.18 -7.24
CA GLY A 93 13.52 2.50 -7.70
C GLY A 93 13.23 1.27 -8.52
N THR A 94 14.27 0.45 -8.70
CA THR A 94 14.18 -0.83 -9.43
C THR A 94 14.76 -1.93 -8.55
N THR A 95 14.04 -3.04 -8.42
CA THR A 95 14.48 -4.18 -7.61
C THR A 95 14.01 -5.50 -8.22
N THR A 96 14.60 -6.58 -7.77
CA THR A 96 14.15 -7.95 -8.11
C THR A 96 13.37 -8.62 -6.99
N LEU A 97 13.52 -8.13 -5.75
CA LEU A 97 12.88 -8.64 -4.54
C LEU A 97 12.70 -7.50 -3.54
N PHE A 98 11.63 -7.53 -2.78
CA PHE A 98 11.43 -6.70 -1.60
C PHE A 98 11.91 -7.48 -0.36
N THR A 99 12.98 -7.03 0.28
CA THR A 99 13.52 -7.67 1.48
C THR A 99 13.19 -6.84 2.71
N CYS A 100 12.46 -7.43 3.65
CA CYS A 100 12.11 -6.78 4.90
C CYS A 100 13.38 -6.49 5.72
N PRO A 101 13.62 -5.23 6.12
CA PRO A 101 14.85 -4.86 6.82
C PRO A 101 14.91 -5.37 8.26
N TYR A 102 13.82 -5.93 8.79
CA TYR A 102 13.77 -6.39 10.17
C TYR A 102 14.29 -7.83 10.32
N HIS A 103 13.70 -8.79 9.60
CA HIS A 103 14.11 -10.20 9.71
C HIS A 103 14.39 -10.83 8.34
N ASN A 104 14.61 -10.02 7.31
CA ASN A 104 15.01 -10.44 5.96
C ASN A 104 14.04 -11.42 5.27
N TRP A 105 12.74 -11.38 5.62
CA TRP A 105 11.74 -12.04 4.79
C TRP A 105 11.73 -11.37 3.43
N ALA A 106 11.85 -12.14 2.37
CA ALA A 106 11.98 -11.65 1.00
C ALA A 106 10.76 -12.02 0.16
N TYR A 107 10.22 -11.03 -0.53
CA TYR A 107 9.03 -11.15 -1.36
C TYR A 107 9.35 -10.86 -2.81
N GLY A 108 8.76 -11.64 -3.72
CA GLY A 108 8.80 -11.36 -5.15
C GLY A 108 8.02 -10.10 -5.52
N LEU A 109 8.21 -9.64 -6.73
CA LEU A 109 7.44 -8.52 -7.30
C LEU A 109 5.97 -8.89 -7.55
N ASP A 110 5.65 -10.17 -7.53
CA ASP A 110 4.31 -10.75 -7.55
C ASP A 110 3.72 -10.96 -6.14
N GLY A 111 4.36 -10.44 -5.11
CA GLY A 111 3.96 -10.51 -3.71
C GLY A 111 4.28 -11.80 -3.00
N ARG A 112 4.66 -12.90 -3.69
CA ARG A 112 4.91 -14.19 -3.04
C ARG A 112 6.09 -14.14 -2.08
N LEU A 113 5.97 -14.84 -0.94
CA LEU A 113 7.08 -15.03 -0.02
C LEU A 113 8.11 -16.00 -0.62
N MET A 114 9.26 -15.46 -1.00
CA MET A 114 10.32 -16.23 -1.66
C MET A 114 11.34 -16.77 -0.66
N GLY A 115 11.75 -15.97 0.31
CA GLY A 115 12.81 -16.31 1.24
C GLY A 115 12.47 -16.02 2.70
N VAL A 116 12.86 -16.96 3.56
CA VAL A 116 12.79 -16.83 5.02
C VAL A 116 14.13 -17.31 5.56
N PRO A 117 14.90 -16.44 6.24
CA PRO A 117 16.17 -16.84 6.86
C PRO A 117 15.96 -17.95 7.88
N GLN A 118 16.95 -18.84 7.97
CA GLN A 118 16.95 -19.96 8.92
C GLN A 118 15.64 -20.79 8.91
N PHE A 119 15.03 -20.92 7.72
CA PHE A 119 13.73 -21.56 7.51
C PHE A 119 13.62 -22.94 8.18
N LYS A 120 14.64 -23.81 7.99
CA LYS A 120 14.63 -25.15 8.56
C LYS A 120 14.82 -25.15 10.09
N GLN A 121 15.64 -24.25 10.60
CA GLN A 121 16.00 -24.19 12.03
C GLN A 121 14.89 -23.57 12.88
N LEU A 122 14.23 -22.52 12.37
CA LEU A 122 13.25 -21.76 13.14
C LEU A 122 11.80 -22.20 12.91
N TYR A 123 11.51 -22.77 11.73
CA TYR A 123 10.14 -23.15 11.37
C TYR A 123 9.95 -24.64 11.16
N GLU A 124 11.02 -25.45 11.31
CA GLU A 124 10.97 -26.91 11.21
C GLU A 124 10.26 -27.44 9.94
N GLY A 125 10.21 -26.61 8.89
CA GLY A 125 9.50 -26.91 7.64
C GLY A 125 7.98 -26.79 7.72
N THR A 126 7.42 -26.31 8.83
CA THR A 126 5.95 -26.21 9.03
C THR A 126 5.32 -24.95 8.44
N LEU A 127 6.13 -23.93 8.10
CA LEU A 127 5.64 -22.71 7.47
C LEU A 127 5.41 -22.97 5.97
N ASP A 128 4.15 -22.95 5.53
CA ASP A 128 3.87 -22.87 4.10
C ASP A 128 4.01 -21.42 3.62
N LYS A 129 4.98 -21.16 2.76
CA LYS A 129 5.23 -19.82 2.21
C LYS A 129 4.06 -19.30 1.38
N ALA A 130 3.24 -20.18 0.82
CA ALA A 130 2.07 -19.81 0.03
C ALA A 130 1.02 -19.06 0.85
N ASP A 131 0.99 -19.26 2.16
CA ASP A 131 0.04 -18.58 3.07
C ASP A 131 0.48 -17.16 3.47
N TRP A 132 1.70 -16.74 3.08
CA TRP A 132 2.32 -15.51 3.56
C TRP A 132 2.74 -14.54 2.45
N PRO A 133 1.98 -14.39 1.35
CA PRO A 133 2.27 -13.36 0.37
C PRO A 133 2.05 -11.96 0.99
N LEU A 134 2.62 -10.92 0.39
CA LEU A 134 2.19 -9.55 0.67
C LEU A 134 0.68 -9.43 0.40
N VAL A 135 0.02 -8.59 1.18
CA VAL A 135 -1.41 -8.32 0.97
C VAL A 135 -1.56 -7.46 -0.29
N GLU A 136 -2.16 -8.04 -1.30
CA GLU A 136 -2.44 -7.32 -2.54
C GLU A 136 -3.69 -6.44 -2.37
N VAL A 137 -3.59 -5.20 -2.82
CA VAL A 137 -4.70 -4.26 -2.89
C VAL A 137 -5.34 -4.38 -4.27
N PRO A 138 -6.65 -4.61 -4.38
CA PRO A 138 -7.33 -4.59 -5.66
C PRO A 138 -7.04 -3.30 -6.43
N ASN A 139 -6.57 -3.42 -7.66
CA ASN A 139 -6.20 -2.27 -8.47
C ASN A 139 -6.81 -2.34 -9.87
N LEU A 140 -6.96 -1.16 -10.50
CA LEU A 140 -7.32 -0.98 -11.89
C LEU A 140 -6.16 -0.27 -12.58
N ALA A 141 -5.26 -1.02 -13.20
CA ALA A 141 -4.26 -0.49 -14.11
C ALA A 141 -4.91 -0.24 -15.47
N ARG A 142 -4.75 0.97 -16.02
CA ARG A 142 -5.17 1.33 -17.37
C ARG A 142 -4.11 2.19 -18.03
#